data_9ca83ed0ab78a5eebdc63c6bb51b2be6
#
_entry.id   9ca83ed0ab78a5eebdc63c6bb51b2be6
#
_cell.length_a   1.000
_cell.length_b   1.000
_cell.length_c   1.000
_cell.angle_alpha   90.00
_cell.angle_beta   90.00
_cell.angle_gamma   90.00
#
_symmetry.space_group_name_H-M   'P 1'
#
loop_
_entity.id
_entity.type
_entity.pdbx_description
1 polymer ?
#
loop_
_entity_poly.entity_id
_entity_poly.type
_entity_poly.pdbx_seq_one_letter_code
_entity_poly.pdbx_strand_id
1 'polypeptide(L)'
;MERAEKEKILKRNCKGETIYRHRDDVIYPIVNPQLAARPPYPWESDSNLPRITKEFFRCKGSSLNQIVFDPSEGEAPVSYVDCEGGTRHGLPAVCGKDGVYPILVDLLNYIQKKTGKRVVITSGHRCPIHNTYVDRSKENKVSKHQIGAEVDFYVQGMEDRPLEIVGYLMQYYQEMPAYQSLKDYQTFVRYDKSDANVSVQPWMNKEIYIKLNQKDEGRNFDNRHPHPYIAVQVRFDRDKNERVVYDWTKANKGYSRCW
;
A
#
# COMPACT_ATOMS: atom_id res chain seq x y z
N MET A 1 -19.31 -17.00 -26.90
CA MET A 1 -18.24 -16.22 -26.28
C MET A 1 -18.62 -15.77 -24.85
N GLU A 2 -19.75 -15.13 -24.66
CA GLU A 2 -20.21 -14.58 -23.38
C GLU A 2 -20.29 -15.59 -22.22
N ARG A 3 -20.81 -16.80 -22.48
CA ARG A 3 -21.00 -17.85 -21.47
C ARG A 3 -19.64 -18.39 -20.94
N ALA A 4 -18.66 -18.55 -21.83
CA ALA A 4 -17.34 -19.02 -21.46
C ALA A 4 -16.54 -17.97 -20.68
N GLU A 5 -16.78 -16.69 -20.95
CA GLU A 5 -16.18 -15.59 -20.25
C GLU A 5 -16.79 -15.42 -18.84
N LYS A 6 -18.12 -15.59 -18.75
CA LYS A 6 -18.84 -15.66 -17.48
C LYS A 6 -18.33 -16.78 -16.56
N GLU A 7 -18.13 -17.97 -17.11
CA GLU A 7 -17.56 -19.09 -16.35
C GLU A 7 -16.10 -18.85 -15.91
N LYS A 8 -15.30 -18.17 -16.74
CA LYS A 8 -13.93 -17.78 -16.35
C LYS A 8 -13.92 -16.80 -15.18
N ILE A 9 -14.81 -15.83 -15.20
CA ILE A 9 -14.95 -14.85 -14.12
C ILE A 9 -15.43 -15.52 -12.84
N LEU A 10 -16.43 -16.41 -12.92
CA LEU A 10 -16.93 -17.18 -11.80
C LEU A 10 -15.86 -18.08 -11.15
N LYS A 11 -15.01 -18.70 -11.97
CA LYS A 11 -13.89 -19.51 -11.47
C LYS A 11 -12.76 -18.72 -10.84
N ARG A 12 -12.66 -17.42 -11.13
CA ARG A 12 -11.64 -16.51 -10.58
C ARG A 12 -12.04 -15.95 -9.23
N ASN A 13 -13.30 -15.95 -8.89
CA ASN A 13 -13.77 -15.42 -7.62
C ASN A 13 -13.62 -16.47 -6.52
N CYS A 14 -12.97 -16.11 -5.42
CA CYS A 14 -13.06 -16.89 -4.20
C CYS A 14 -14.52 -17.07 -3.82
N LYS A 15 -14.86 -18.18 -3.15
CA LYS A 15 -16.21 -18.45 -2.63
C LYS A 15 -16.75 -17.21 -1.89
N GLY A 16 -17.61 -16.49 -2.50
CA GLY A 16 -18.19 -15.26 -2.02
C GLY A 16 -19.11 -14.68 -3.06
N GLU A 17 -19.83 -13.66 -2.75
CA GLU A 17 -20.71 -12.98 -3.70
C GLU A 17 -19.93 -12.55 -4.94
N THR A 18 -20.24 -13.19 -6.05
CA THR A 18 -19.69 -12.82 -7.35
C THR A 18 -20.51 -11.68 -7.88
N ILE A 19 -19.97 -10.47 -7.76
CA ILE A 19 -20.53 -9.34 -8.48
C ILE A 19 -20.08 -9.45 -9.92
N TYR A 20 -20.94 -10.03 -10.75
CA TYR A 20 -20.78 -10.01 -12.18
C TYR A 20 -21.33 -8.69 -12.72
N ARG A 21 -20.45 -7.90 -13.32
CA ARG A 21 -20.86 -6.70 -14.06
C ARG A 21 -20.65 -6.94 -15.53
N HIS A 22 -21.72 -6.96 -16.27
CA HIS A 22 -21.69 -6.88 -17.72
C HIS A 22 -21.26 -5.47 -18.15
N ARG A 23 -20.68 -5.33 -19.34
CA ARG A 23 -20.36 -4.00 -19.90
C ARG A 23 -21.58 -3.10 -20.01
N ASP A 24 -22.74 -3.70 -20.18
CA ASP A 24 -24.05 -3.02 -20.28
C ASP A 24 -24.70 -2.77 -18.91
N ASP A 25 -24.25 -3.48 -17.86
CA ASP A 25 -24.57 -3.16 -16.45
C ASP A 25 -23.83 -1.92 -15.95
N VAL A 26 -23.04 -1.36 -16.82
CA VAL A 26 -22.51 0.01 -16.71
C VAL A 26 -23.59 1.06 -16.98
N ILE A 27 -24.82 0.67 -17.04
CA ILE A 27 -25.85 1.54 -16.53
C ILE A 27 -25.64 1.55 -15.01
N TYR A 28 -24.55 2.12 -14.64
CA TYR A 28 -24.53 2.79 -13.39
C TYR A 28 -25.82 3.55 -13.36
N PRO A 29 -26.62 3.40 -12.33
CA PRO A 29 -27.55 4.44 -12.07
C PRO A 29 -26.72 5.69 -12.32
N ILE A 30 -27.15 6.47 -13.22
CA ILE A 30 -26.56 7.75 -13.45
C ILE A 30 -26.66 8.39 -12.09
N VAL A 31 -25.69 8.08 -11.28
CA VAL A 31 -25.53 8.74 -10.01
C VAL A 31 -25.20 10.12 -10.48
N ASN A 32 -26.24 10.93 -10.51
CA ASN A 32 -26.03 12.34 -10.70
C ASN A 32 -24.83 12.69 -9.82
N PRO A 33 -23.70 13.09 -10.38
CA PRO A 33 -22.52 13.39 -9.59
C PRO A 33 -22.82 14.36 -8.46
N GLN A 34 -23.89 15.16 -8.60
CA GLN A 34 -24.40 16.06 -7.57
C GLN A 34 -25.12 15.33 -6.42
N LEU A 35 -25.68 14.14 -6.69
CA LEU A 35 -26.26 13.29 -5.64
C LEU A 35 -25.23 12.36 -5.00
N ALA A 36 -24.07 12.25 -5.61
CA ALA A 36 -22.95 11.51 -5.07
C ALA A 36 -22.09 12.29 -4.06
N ALA A 37 -22.48 13.48 -3.70
CA ALA A 37 -21.98 14.13 -2.49
C ALA A 37 -22.49 13.30 -1.30
N ARG A 38 -21.86 12.13 -1.08
CA ARG A 38 -22.07 11.39 0.15
C ARG A 38 -21.79 12.32 1.33
N PRO A 39 -22.56 12.23 2.40
CA PRO A 39 -22.17 12.94 3.60
C PRO A 39 -20.71 12.59 3.90
N PRO A 40 -19.87 13.56 4.20
CA PRO A 40 -18.49 13.29 4.55
C PRO A 40 -18.48 12.25 5.66
N TYR A 41 -17.59 11.27 5.55
CA TYR A 41 -17.40 10.37 6.68
C TYR A 41 -17.09 11.20 7.92
N PRO A 42 -17.46 10.76 9.13
CA PRO A 42 -17.18 11.51 10.36
C PRO A 42 -15.73 11.97 10.51
N TRP A 43 -14.79 11.20 9.92
CA TRP A 43 -13.36 11.54 9.88
C TRP A 43 -12.97 12.55 8.78
N GLU A 44 -13.84 12.82 7.81
CA GLU A 44 -13.61 13.86 6.80
C GLU A 44 -14.06 15.24 7.30
N SER A 45 -15.02 15.26 8.21
CA SER A 45 -15.51 16.48 8.87
C SER A 45 -14.66 16.90 10.08
N ASP A 46 -13.87 15.97 10.62
CA ASP A 46 -12.94 16.29 11.69
C ASP A 46 -11.70 16.95 11.07
N SER A 47 -11.67 18.27 11.15
CA SER A 47 -10.76 19.15 10.43
C SER A 47 -9.28 18.89 10.74
N ASN A 48 -8.97 18.09 11.75
CA ASN A 48 -7.59 18.01 12.23
C ASN A 48 -6.90 16.67 11.98
N LEU A 49 -7.52 15.52 12.24
CA LEU A 49 -6.84 14.23 12.08
C LEU A 49 -7.83 13.11 11.74
N PRO A 50 -8.13 12.90 10.45
CA PRO A 50 -9.04 11.81 10.08
C PRO A 50 -8.45 10.46 10.49
N ARG A 51 -9.26 9.61 11.11
CA ARG A 51 -8.84 8.24 11.40
C ARG A 51 -8.43 7.53 10.12
N ILE A 52 -7.22 7.01 10.09
CA ILE A 52 -6.72 6.24 8.96
C ILE A 52 -7.45 4.91 8.89
N THR A 53 -8.00 4.61 7.72
CA THR A 53 -8.68 3.37 7.39
C THR A 53 -8.02 2.71 6.19
N LYS A 54 -8.45 1.51 5.84
CA LYS A 54 -7.97 0.81 4.64
C LYS A 54 -8.11 1.65 3.36
N GLU A 55 -9.12 2.52 3.29
CA GLU A 55 -9.38 3.39 2.14
C GLU A 55 -8.21 4.32 1.81
N PHE A 56 -7.44 4.72 2.81
CA PHE A 56 -6.24 5.55 2.62
C PHE A 56 -5.13 4.82 1.85
N PHE A 57 -5.20 3.49 1.80
CA PHE A 57 -4.22 2.65 1.11
C PHE A 57 -4.52 2.42 -0.36
N ARG A 58 -5.62 2.91 -0.90
CA ARG A 58 -5.95 2.71 -2.33
C ARG A 58 -4.83 3.20 -3.22
N CYS A 59 -4.61 2.46 -4.32
CA CYS A 59 -3.66 2.86 -5.35
C CYS A 59 -4.04 4.23 -5.93
N LYS A 60 -3.15 5.19 -5.80
CA LYS A 60 -3.37 6.57 -6.23
C LYS A 60 -2.82 6.84 -7.63
N GLY A 61 -2.04 5.91 -8.18
CA GLY A 61 -1.25 6.16 -9.38
C GLY A 61 -0.17 7.22 -9.16
N SER A 62 0.52 7.57 -10.21
CA SER A 62 1.45 8.70 -10.22
C SER A 62 0.70 10.02 -10.46
N SER A 63 1.13 11.06 -9.79
CA SER A 63 0.56 12.39 -9.99
C SER A 63 0.87 13.00 -11.35
N LEU A 64 1.99 12.63 -11.92
CA LEU A 64 2.45 13.17 -13.18
C LEU A 64 1.90 12.39 -14.37
N ASN A 65 1.58 11.12 -14.18
CA ASN A 65 1.05 10.21 -15.20
C ASN A 65 1.75 10.33 -16.57
N GLN A 66 3.06 10.54 -16.54
CA GLN A 66 3.87 10.69 -17.74
C GLN A 66 4.12 9.33 -18.39
N ILE A 67 4.01 9.26 -19.70
CA ILE A 67 4.47 8.09 -20.43
C ILE A 67 5.99 8.02 -20.32
N VAL A 68 6.49 6.90 -19.83
CA VAL A 68 7.92 6.67 -19.70
C VAL A 68 8.37 5.69 -20.77
N PHE A 69 9.40 6.09 -21.49
CA PHE A 69 10.04 5.25 -22.52
C PHE A 69 11.30 4.63 -21.93
N ASP A 70 11.43 3.32 -22.07
CA ASP A 70 12.65 2.60 -21.75
C ASP A 70 13.37 2.26 -23.06
N PRO A 71 14.48 2.92 -23.38
CA PRO A 71 15.29 2.58 -24.53
C PRO A 71 16.16 1.37 -24.20
N SER A 72 15.62 0.18 -24.21
CA SER A 72 16.41 -1.05 -24.10
C SER A 72 17.34 -1.17 -25.31
N GLU A 73 18.63 -1.36 -25.10
CA GLU A 73 19.59 -1.53 -26.18
C GLU A 73 19.17 -2.69 -27.09
N GLY A 74 18.88 -2.39 -28.36
CA GLY A 74 18.57 -3.36 -29.39
C GLY A 74 17.12 -3.83 -29.50
N GLU A 75 16.23 -3.41 -28.65
CA GLU A 75 14.79 -3.69 -28.72
C GLU A 75 13.99 -2.41 -29.05
N ALA A 76 12.77 -2.59 -29.56
CA ALA A 76 11.86 -1.46 -29.74
C ALA A 76 11.59 -0.80 -28.39
N PRO A 77 11.57 0.53 -28.29
CA PRO A 77 11.34 1.22 -27.02
C PRO A 77 9.99 0.82 -26.43
N VAL A 78 10.02 0.34 -25.18
CA VAL A 78 8.80 -0.03 -24.45
C VAL A 78 8.27 1.21 -23.76
N SER A 79 6.99 1.50 -23.96
CA SER A 79 6.31 2.60 -23.27
C SER A 79 5.57 2.06 -22.05
N TYR A 80 5.75 2.72 -20.92
CA TYR A 80 5.03 2.45 -19.68
C TYR A 80 4.03 3.56 -19.39
N VAL A 81 2.77 3.18 -19.22
CA VAL A 81 1.67 4.08 -18.85
C VAL A 81 1.23 3.70 -17.46
N ASP A 82 0.98 4.69 -16.63
CA ASP A 82 0.46 4.47 -15.28
C ASP A 82 -1.02 4.12 -15.29
N CYS A 83 -1.49 3.63 -14.14
CA CYS A 83 -2.88 3.22 -13.93
C CYS A 83 -3.85 4.39 -13.69
N GLU A 84 -3.37 5.63 -13.63
CA GLU A 84 -4.13 6.85 -13.30
C GLU A 84 -4.72 6.87 -11.87
N GLY A 85 -4.68 5.77 -11.13
CA GLY A 85 -5.20 5.70 -9.76
C GLY A 85 -6.72 5.87 -9.66
N GLY A 86 -7.15 6.30 -8.49
CA GLY A 86 -8.53 6.72 -8.25
C GLY A 86 -9.47 5.62 -7.75
N THR A 87 -10.77 5.90 -7.85
CA THR A 87 -11.84 5.06 -7.27
C THR A 87 -12.04 3.72 -7.96
N ARG A 88 -11.50 3.55 -9.16
CA ARG A 88 -11.58 2.30 -9.92
C ARG A 88 -10.63 1.22 -9.40
N HIS A 89 -9.60 1.63 -8.65
CA HIS A 89 -8.62 0.71 -8.11
C HIS A 89 -9.03 0.26 -6.72
N GLY A 90 -9.42 -1.00 -6.63
CA GLY A 90 -9.71 -1.66 -5.35
C GLY A 90 -8.46 -1.83 -4.50
N LEU A 91 -8.68 -2.17 -3.25
CA LEU A 91 -7.65 -2.71 -2.38
C LEU A 91 -7.35 -4.16 -2.78
N PRO A 92 -6.16 -4.69 -2.45
CA PRO A 92 -5.86 -6.08 -2.74
C PRO A 92 -6.91 -6.97 -2.08
N ALA A 93 -7.45 -7.91 -2.84
CA ALA A 93 -8.49 -8.79 -2.32
C ALA A 93 -7.89 -10.15 -1.96
N VAL A 94 -8.11 -10.56 -0.71
CA VAL A 94 -7.81 -11.91 -0.24
C VAL A 94 -9.13 -12.59 0.11
N CYS A 95 -9.47 -13.67 -0.60
CA CYS A 95 -10.74 -14.38 -0.41
C CYS A 95 -11.98 -13.45 -0.40
N GLY A 96 -11.99 -12.49 -1.30
CA GLY A 96 -13.13 -11.59 -1.45
C GLY A 96 -13.19 -10.42 -0.46
N LYS A 97 -12.25 -10.31 0.46
CA LYS A 97 -12.15 -9.22 1.43
C LYS A 97 -10.98 -8.30 1.11
N ASP A 98 -11.14 -7.01 1.34
CA ASP A 98 -10.06 -6.05 1.20
C ASP A 98 -8.91 -6.38 2.17
N GLY A 99 -7.74 -6.61 1.59
CA GLY A 99 -6.56 -7.14 2.28
C GLY A 99 -5.48 -6.08 2.51
N VAL A 100 -5.70 -5.16 3.45
CA VAL A 100 -4.61 -4.40 4.06
C VAL A 100 -4.33 -5.01 5.41
N TYR A 101 -3.07 -5.26 5.71
CA TYR A 101 -2.69 -5.83 7.01
C TYR A 101 -3.07 -4.86 8.14
N PRO A 102 -3.87 -5.30 9.13
CA PRO A 102 -4.41 -4.42 10.19
C PRO A 102 -3.33 -3.67 10.95
N ILE A 103 -2.20 -4.31 11.20
CA ILE A 103 -1.07 -3.69 11.92
C ILE A 103 -0.61 -2.37 11.27
N LEU A 104 -0.64 -2.26 9.93
CA LEU A 104 -0.25 -1.03 9.25
C LEU A 104 -1.22 0.12 9.58
N VAL A 105 -2.51 -0.17 9.60
CA VAL A 105 -3.55 0.81 9.97
C VAL A 105 -3.39 1.23 11.43
N ASP A 106 -3.13 0.28 12.31
CA ASP A 106 -2.98 0.52 13.75
C ASP A 106 -1.75 1.38 14.06
N LEU A 107 -0.60 1.07 13.44
CA LEU A 107 0.63 1.84 13.58
C LEU A 107 0.45 3.29 13.13
N LEU A 108 -0.16 3.53 11.97
CA LEU A 108 -0.36 4.88 11.47
C LEU A 108 -1.30 5.70 12.35
N ASN A 109 -2.39 5.10 12.84
CA ASN A 109 -3.31 5.76 13.79
C ASN A 109 -2.63 6.04 15.14
N TYR A 110 -1.78 5.13 15.61
CA TYR A 110 -1.01 5.35 16.82
C TYR A 110 -0.06 6.54 16.67
N ILE A 111 0.66 6.64 15.54
CA ILE A 111 1.54 7.78 15.24
C ILE A 111 0.72 9.08 15.23
N GLN A 112 -0.42 9.13 14.55
CA GLN A 112 -1.30 10.31 14.55
C GLN A 112 -1.70 10.72 15.97
N LYS A 113 -2.08 9.74 16.79
CA LYS A 113 -2.47 9.99 18.19
C LYS A 113 -1.29 10.52 19.03
N LYS A 114 -0.10 9.95 18.86
CA LYS A 114 1.09 10.35 19.62
C LYS A 114 1.61 11.73 19.23
N THR A 115 1.60 12.02 17.94
CA THR A 115 2.18 13.26 17.42
C THR A 115 1.18 14.42 17.38
N GLY A 116 -0.11 14.14 17.37
CA GLY A 116 -1.14 15.14 17.08
C GLY A 116 -1.03 15.71 15.65
N LYS A 117 -0.35 15.01 14.74
CA LYS A 117 -0.06 15.47 13.38
C LYS A 117 -0.53 14.45 12.35
N ARG A 118 -0.83 14.95 11.15
CA ARG A 118 -1.32 14.12 10.05
C ARG A 118 -0.25 13.19 9.52
N VAL A 119 -0.54 11.90 9.46
CA VAL A 119 0.21 10.92 8.68
C VAL A 119 -0.24 11.01 7.22
N VAL A 120 0.70 11.21 6.32
CA VAL A 120 0.46 11.28 4.87
C VAL A 120 1.02 10.02 4.23
N ILE A 121 0.13 9.16 3.73
CA ILE A 121 0.52 7.96 2.99
C ILE A 121 0.92 8.37 1.58
N THR A 122 2.17 8.16 1.22
CA THR A 122 2.69 8.42 -0.13
C THR A 122 2.49 7.23 -1.06
N SER A 123 2.63 6.01 -0.53
CA SER A 123 2.35 4.77 -1.25
C SER A 123 1.70 3.75 -0.30
N GLY A 124 0.47 3.41 -0.56
CA GLY A 124 -0.23 2.31 0.10
C GLY A 124 -0.23 1.07 -0.78
N HIS A 125 -1.40 0.66 -1.26
CA HIS A 125 -1.51 -0.39 -2.26
C HIS A 125 -1.02 0.10 -3.62
N ARG A 126 -0.29 -0.75 -4.32
CA ARG A 126 0.09 -0.57 -5.73
C ARG A 126 -0.59 -1.64 -6.57
N CYS A 127 -1.37 -1.23 -7.55
CA CYS A 127 -1.85 -2.16 -8.56
C CYS A 127 -0.68 -2.67 -9.44
N PRO A 128 -0.83 -3.79 -10.15
CA PRO A 128 0.24 -4.31 -11.02
C PRO A 128 0.75 -3.31 -12.04
N ILE A 129 -0.16 -2.51 -12.63
CA ILE A 129 0.20 -1.48 -13.62
C ILE A 129 1.06 -0.40 -12.95
N HIS A 130 0.59 0.17 -11.83
CA HIS A 130 1.35 1.16 -11.08
C HIS A 130 2.68 0.61 -10.57
N ASN A 131 2.70 -0.65 -10.11
CA ASN A 131 3.94 -1.27 -9.66
C ASN A 131 4.97 -1.38 -10.79
N THR A 132 4.56 -1.78 -11.99
CA THR A 132 5.43 -1.84 -13.17
C THR A 132 5.89 -0.45 -13.61
N TYR A 133 5.03 0.55 -13.48
CA TYR A 133 5.35 1.94 -13.83
C TYR A 133 6.44 2.52 -12.91
N VAL A 134 6.34 2.30 -11.59
CA VAL A 134 7.31 2.84 -10.61
C VAL A 134 8.55 1.98 -10.47
N ASP A 135 8.49 0.69 -10.80
CA ASP A 135 9.61 -0.24 -10.72
C ASP A 135 9.70 -1.07 -11.99
N ARG A 136 10.51 -0.60 -12.92
CA ARG A 136 10.73 -1.20 -14.25
C ARG A 136 11.79 -2.28 -14.26
N SER A 137 12.42 -2.57 -13.14
CA SER A 137 13.42 -3.64 -13.08
C SER A 137 12.79 -4.99 -13.44
N LYS A 138 13.42 -5.71 -14.36
CA LYS A 138 12.96 -7.04 -14.81
C LYS A 138 12.85 -8.05 -13.66
N GLU A 139 13.52 -7.78 -12.57
CA GLU A 139 13.61 -8.65 -11.39
C GLU A 139 12.51 -8.42 -10.37
N ASN A 140 11.92 -7.22 -10.30
CA ASN A 140 10.97 -6.82 -9.25
C ASN A 140 9.53 -6.66 -9.76
N LYS A 141 8.99 -7.71 -10.34
CA LYS A 141 7.58 -7.72 -10.79
C LYS A 141 6.58 -7.89 -9.65
N VAL A 142 7.05 -8.00 -8.40
CA VAL A 142 6.22 -8.28 -7.23
C VAL A 142 6.66 -7.40 -6.05
N SER A 143 5.71 -6.71 -5.44
CA SER A 143 5.93 -5.86 -4.27
C SER A 143 4.97 -6.20 -3.15
N LYS A 144 5.38 -5.98 -1.92
CA LYS A 144 4.50 -6.09 -0.75
C LYS A 144 3.36 -5.07 -0.77
N HIS A 145 3.53 -3.94 -1.44
CA HIS A 145 2.45 -2.99 -1.71
C HIS A 145 1.27 -3.64 -2.45
N GLN A 146 1.54 -4.57 -3.38
CA GLN A 146 0.50 -5.22 -4.17
C GLN A 146 -0.40 -6.15 -3.35
N ILE A 147 0.09 -6.62 -2.21
CA ILE A 147 -0.68 -7.49 -1.29
C ILE A 147 -1.13 -6.78 -0.02
N GLY A 148 -1.01 -5.45 0.03
CA GLY A 148 -1.40 -4.65 1.21
C GLY A 148 -0.52 -4.82 2.44
N ALA A 149 0.70 -5.32 2.26
CA ALA A 149 1.66 -5.61 3.32
C ALA A 149 2.78 -4.56 3.43
N GLU A 150 2.63 -3.42 2.78
CA GLU A 150 3.61 -2.32 2.83
C GLU A 150 2.91 -0.97 2.76
N VAL A 151 3.48 0.01 3.45
CA VAL A 151 3.07 1.40 3.40
C VAL A 151 4.28 2.31 3.47
N ASP A 152 4.31 3.31 2.58
CA ASP A 152 5.25 4.42 2.61
C ASP A 152 4.51 5.67 3.09
N PHE A 153 5.09 6.39 4.05
CA PHE A 153 4.45 7.56 4.63
C PHE A 153 5.45 8.53 5.25
N TYR A 154 5.01 9.74 5.50
CA TYR A 154 5.66 10.71 6.37
C TYR A 154 4.64 11.35 7.31
N VAL A 155 5.11 12.12 8.28
CA VAL A 155 4.25 12.88 9.20
C VAL A 155 4.40 14.36 8.88
N GLN A 156 3.31 15.00 8.51
CA GLN A 156 3.28 16.41 8.14
C GLN A 156 3.74 17.30 9.29
N GLY A 157 4.73 18.15 9.01
CA GLY A 157 5.37 19.00 10.02
C GLY A 157 6.36 18.27 10.94
N MET A 158 6.83 17.09 10.52
CA MET A 158 7.93 16.33 11.15
C MET A 158 8.85 15.71 10.08
N GLU A 159 8.86 16.27 8.89
CA GLU A 159 9.63 15.75 7.74
C GLU A 159 11.15 15.75 8.04
N ASP A 160 11.60 16.67 8.87
CA ASP A 160 12.99 16.80 9.33
C ASP A 160 13.36 15.87 10.51
N ARG A 161 12.38 15.19 11.09
CA ARG A 161 12.54 14.32 12.27
C ARG A 161 12.06 12.88 12.07
N PRO A 162 12.41 12.22 10.96
CA PRO A 162 11.88 10.89 10.65
C PRO A 162 12.32 9.81 11.67
N LEU A 163 13.47 9.96 12.31
CA LEU A 163 13.94 9.03 13.35
C LEU A 163 13.04 9.04 14.60
N GLU A 164 12.43 10.17 14.93
CA GLU A 164 11.47 10.27 16.03
C GLU A 164 10.23 9.42 15.71
N ILE A 165 9.79 9.44 14.45
CA ILE A 165 8.65 8.62 14.01
C ILE A 165 9.00 7.12 14.06
N VAL A 166 10.23 6.75 13.70
CA VAL A 166 10.72 5.38 13.88
C VAL A 166 10.67 4.97 15.36
N GLY A 167 11.03 5.89 16.26
CA GLY A 167 10.89 5.69 17.71
C GLY A 167 9.46 5.40 18.13
N TYR A 168 8.47 6.15 17.61
CA TYR A 168 7.04 5.87 17.89
C TYR A 168 6.57 4.53 17.34
N LEU A 169 7.06 4.09 16.19
CA LEU A 169 6.75 2.75 15.69
C LEU A 169 7.24 1.65 16.65
N MET A 170 8.43 1.81 17.22
CA MET A 170 8.96 0.86 18.21
C MET A 170 8.20 0.94 19.55
N GLN A 171 7.85 2.15 19.99
CA GLN A 171 7.09 2.39 21.21
C GLN A 171 5.70 1.77 21.17
N TYR A 172 5.07 1.68 20.01
CA TYR A 172 3.81 0.98 19.81
C TYR A 172 3.86 -0.45 20.39
N TYR A 173 4.91 -1.19 20.08
CA TYR A 173 5.07 -2.57 20.54
C TYR A 173 5.35 -2.68 22.05
N GLN A 174 5.86 -1.62 22.65
CA GLN A 174 6.07 -1.58 24.10
C GLN A 174 4.79 -1.25 24.86
N GLU A 175 3.95 -0.38 24.30
CA GLU A 175 2.77 0.12 24.97
C GLU A 175 1.51 -0.72 24.75
N MET A 176 1.39 -1.38 23.61
CA MET A 176 0.16 -2.10 23.27
C MET A 176 0.02 -3.39 24.08
N PRO A 177 -1.11 -3.58 24.83
CA PRO A 177 -1.33 -4.77 25.64
C PRO A 177 -1.17 -6.09 24.89
N ALA A 178 -1.52 -6.11 23.61
CA ALA A 178 -1.42 -7.29 22.76
C ALA A 178 0.02 -7.80 22.57
N TYR A 179 1.03 -7.01 22.92
CA TYR A 179 2.45 -7.34 22.74
C TYR A 179 3.24 -7.46 24.04
N GLN A 180 2.63 -7.17 25.22
CA GLN A 180 3.33 -7.07 26.51
C GLN A 180 4.13 -8.32 26.91
N SER A 181 3.70 -9.50 26.48
CA SER A 181 4.40 -10.77 26.76
C SER A 181 5.23 -11.30 25.61
N LEU A 182 5.28 -10.56 24.48
CA LEU A 182 5.85 -11.05 23.23
C LEU A 182 7.20 -10.38 22.93
N LYS A 183 8.26 -10.83 23.60
CA LYS A 183 9.62 -10.25 23.47
C LYS A 183 10.10 -10.13 22.01
N ASP A 184 9.83 -11.11 21.16
CA ASP A 184 10.24 -11.10 19.75
C ASP A 184 9.59 -9.96 18.94
N TYR A 185 8.44 -9.46 19.40
CA TYR A 185 7.76 -8.32 18.79
C TYR A 185 8.25 -6.99 19.35
N GLN A 186 8.63 -6.96 20.63
CA GLN A 186 9.11 -5.76 21.31
C GLN A 186 10.57 -5.44 20.99
N THR A 187 11.37 -6.46 20.65
CA THR A 187 12.80 -6.31 20.42
C THR A 187 13.06 -5.99 18.95
N PHE A 188 13.58 -4.80 18.70
CA PHE A 188 14.02 -4.39 17.38
C PHE A 188 15.51 -4.59 17.22
N VAL A 189 15.91 -5.18 16.10
CA VAL A 189 17.31 -5.36 15.70
C VAL A 189 17.57 -4.60 14.40
N ARG A 190 18.83 -4.26 14.17
CA ARG A 190 19.27 -3.67 12.90
C ARG A 190 19.36 -4.75 11.82
N TYR A 191 18.93 -4.41 10.62
CA TYR A 191 19.07 -5.27 9.46
C TYR A 191 20.47 -5.05 8.85
N ASP A 192 21.28 -6.09 8.85
CA ASP A 192 22.71 -6.02 8.57
C ASP A 192 23.08 -6.47 7.14
N LYS A 193 22.19 -6.31 6.19
CA LYS A 193 22.48 -6.66 4.80
C LYS A 193 22.65 -5.44 3.90
N SER A 194 23.56 -5.54 2.96
CA SER A 194 23.90 -4.47 2.00
C SER A 194 22.81 -4.21 0.94
N ASP A 195 21.78 -5.07 0.84
CA ASP A 195 20.72 -4.98 -0.14
C ASP A 195 19.57 -4.02 0.25
N ALA A 196 19.73 -3.29 1.35
CA ALA A 196 18.68 -2.42 1.86
C ALA A 196 18.43 -1.16 1.00
N ASN A 197 19.36 -0.75 0.14
CA ASN A 197 19.30 0.43 -0.73
C ASN A 197 18.98 1.75 0.01
N VAL A 198 19.39 1.89 1.25
CA VAL A 198 19.26 3.09 2.08
C VAL A 198 20.50 3.29 2.92
N SER A 199 20.87 4.55 3.19
CA SER A 199 22.03 4.92 4.01
C SER A 199 21.85 4.60 5.48
N VAL A 200 20.62 4.68 5.97
CA VAL A 200 20.30 4.35 7.36
C VAL A 200 19.91 2.87 7.43
N GLN A 201 20.71 2.10 8.17
CA GLN A 201 20.45 0.68 8.38
C GLN A 201 19.05 0.44 8.95
N PRO A 202 18.20 -0.37 8.28
CA PRO A 202 16.82 -0.57 8.69
C PRO A 202 16.68 -1.28 10.05
N TRP A 203 15.49 -1.20 10.61
CA TRP A 203 15.11 -1.90 11.84
C TRP A 203 14.11 -3.00 11.54
N MET A 204 14.12 -4.04 12.32
CA MET A 204 13.12 -5.08 12.24
C MET A 204 12.85 -5.73 13.59
N ASN A 205 11.62 -6.15 13.78
CA ASN A 205 11.23 -7.12 14.79
C ASN A 205 10.62 -8.37 14.12
N LYS A 206 9.93 -9.21 14.86
CA LYS A 206 9.27 -10.37 14.30
C LYS A 206 8.21 -9.99 13.27
N GLU A 207 7.41 -8.94 13.49
CA GLU A 207 6.23 -8.60 12.70
C GLU A 207 6.51 -7.63 11.55
N ILE A 208 7.34 -6.63 11.78
CA ILE A 208 7.58 -5.58 10.79
C ILE A 208 9.06 -5.35 10.48
N TYR A 209 9.28 -4.73 9.33
CA TYR A 209 10.54 -4.17 8.87
C TYR A 209 10.34 -2.69 8.59
N ILE A 210 11.21 -1.85 9.12
CA ILE A 210 11.13 -0.39 8.99
C ILE A 210 12.35 0.09 8.21
N LYS A 211 12.10 0.79 7.12
CA LYS A 211 13.13 1.40 6.29
C LYS A 211 12.91 2.91 6.28
N LEU A 212 13.96 3.67 6.58
CA LEU A 212 13.97 5.10 6.42
C LEU A 212 14.65 5.44 5.10
N ASN A 213 13.91 6.05 4.20
CA ASN A 213 14.43 6.59 2.96
C ASN A 213 14.69 8.08 3.15
N GLN A 214 15.94 8.51 2.92
CA GLN A 214 16.30 9.92 2.93
C GLN A 214 15.75 10.64 1.69
N LYS A 215 15.89 11.95 1.63
CA LYS A 215 15.34 12.79 0.56
C LYS A 215 15.67 12.28 -0.85
N ASP A 216 16.88 11.78 -1.04
CA ASP A 216 17.40 11.34 -2.34
C ASP A 216 17.44 9.81 -2.47
N GLU A 217 16.81 9.10 -1.54
CA GLU A 217 16.73 7.65 -1.50
C GLU A 217 15.31 7.15 -1.84
N GLY A 218 15.25 5.87 -2.23
CA GLY A 218 14.01 5.22 -2.57
C GLY A 218 13.60 5.46 -4.01
N ARG A 219 12.40 4.96 -4.35
CA ARG A 219 11.90 4.94 -5.73
C ARG A 219 10.73 5.90 -5.92
N ASN A 220 10.88 7.14 -5.49
CA ASN A 220 9.88 8.17 -5.73
C ASN A 220 10.00 8.66 -7.16
N PHE A 221 9.25 8.04 -8.04
CA PHE A 221 9.30 8.36 -9.46
C PHE A 221 8.80 9.77 -9.79
N ASP A 222 7.80 10.25 -9.08
CA ASP A 222 7.21 11.57 -9.31
C ASP A 222 7.73 12.67 -8.39
N ASN A 223 8.58 12.31 -7.43
CA ASN A 223 9.24 13.20 -6.46
C ASN A 223 8.31 14.29 -5.85
N ARG A 224 7.03 13.95 -5.73
CA ARG A 224 5.98 14.87 -5.24
C ARG A 224 6.26 15.32 -3.79
N HIS A 225 6.94 14.48 -3.05
CA HIS A 225 7.29 14.70 -1.65
C HIS A 225 8.80 14.59 -1.48
N PRO A 226 9.57 15.67 -1.77
CA PRO A 226 11.04 15.65 -1.78
C PRO A 226 11.64 15.74 -0.35
N HIS A 227 11.13 14.94 0.55
CA HIS A 227 11.59 14.84 1.94
C HIS A 227 11.70 13.38 2.36
N PRO A 228 12.37 13.08 3.48
CA PRO A 228 12.45 11.72 4.00
C PRO A 228 11.08 11.10 4.21
N TYR A 229 10.98 9.79 3.99
CA TYR A 229 9.79 9.01 4.26
C TYR A 229 10.14 7.66 4.86
N ILE A 230 9.17 7.04 5.50
CA ILE A 230 9.32 5.77 6.18
C ILE A 230 8.52 4.72 5.42
N ALA A 231 9.17 3.60 5.10
CA ALA A 231 8.51 2.41 4.57
C ALA A 231 8.39 1.36 5.68
N VAL A 232 7.17 0.88 5.91
CA VAL A 232 6.89 -0.21 6.86
C VAL A 232 6.36 -1.41 6.11
N GLN A 233 7.06 -2.53 6.23
CA GLN A 233 6.70 -3.79 5.61
C GLN A 233 6.30 -4.82 6.65
N VAL A 234 5.19 -5.52 6.45
CA VAL A 234 4.79 -6.65 7.28
C VAL A 234 5.60 -7.88 6.89
N ARG A 235 6.17 -8.55 7.88
CA ARG A 235 6.97 -9.78 7.75
C ARG A 235 6.25 -11.01 8.25
N PHE A 236 5.40 -10.83 9.24
CA PHE A 236 4.68 -11.90 9.92
C PHE A 236 3.25 -11.45 10.22
N ASP A 237 2.29 -12.28 9.86
CA ASP A 237 0.88 -12.11 10.19
C ASP A 237 0.63 -12.78 11.54
N ARG A 238 0.46 -11.96 12.59
CA ARG A 238 0.25 -12.45 13.95
C ARG A 238 -1.07 -13.21 14.09
N ASP A 239 -2.12 -12.75 13.42
CA ASP A 239 -3.46 -13.32 13.55
C ASP A 239 -3.55 -14.69 12.90
N LYS A 240 -2.78 -14.91 11.84
CA LYS A 240 -2.66 -16.21 11.18
C LYS A 240 -1.47 -17.04 11.65
N ASN A 241 -0.59 -16.45 12.44
CA ASN A 241 0.66 -17.07 12.91
C ASN A 241 1.54 -17.58 11.77
N GLU A 242 1.67 -16.82 10.68
CA GLU A 242 2.42 -17.19 9.48
C GLU A 242 3.31 -16.06 8.96
N ARG A 243 4.36 -16.41 8.22
CA ARG A 243 5.18 -15.43 7.51
C ARG A 243 4.40 -14.84 6.35
N VAL A 244 4.53 -13.53 6.16
CA VAL A 244 3.99 -12.86 4.98
C VAL A 244 4.87 -13.20 3.78
N VAL A 245 4.32 -14.03 2.91
CA VAL A 245 4.95 -14.43 1.64
C VAL A 245 4.21 -13.72 0.51
N TYR A 246 4.96 -13.12 -0.40
CA TYR A 246 4.42 -12.52 -1.61
C TYR A 246 5.11 -13.13 -2.83
N ASP A 247 4.29 -13.46 -3.80
CA ASP A 247 4.70 -14.02 -5.07
C ASP A 247 3.85 -13.44 -6.20
N TRP A 248 4.22 -13.73 -7.44
CA TRP A 248 3.49 -13.26 -8.61
C TRP A 248 2.00 -13.62 -8.57
N THR A 249 1.68 -14.81 -8.13
CA THR A 249 0.30 -15.28 -8.06
C THR A 249 -0.53 -14.46 -7.06
N LYS A 250 0.01 -14.24 -5.85
CA LYS A 250 -0.68 -13.44 -4.83
C LYS A 250 -0.83 -11.98 -5.25
N ALA A 251 0.23 -11.39 -5.81
CA ALA A 251 0.23 -10.00 -6.24
C ALA A 251 -0.75 -9.71 -7.37
N ASN A 252 -0.93 -10.65 -8.29
CA ASN A 252 -1.78 -10.45 -9.46
C ASN A 252 -3.18 -11.01 -9.31
N LYS A 253 -3.39 -12.12 -8.58
CA LYS A 253 -4.74 -12.66 -8.34
C LYS A 253 -5.59 -11.78 -7.43
N GLY A 254 -5.00 -11.12 -6.45
CA GLY A 254 -5.69 -10.15 -5.59
C GLY A 254 -6.25 -8.98 -6.38
N TYR A 255 -5.73 -8.75 -7.57
CA TYR A 255 -6.04 -7.61 -8.41
C TYR A 255 -7.15 -7.82 -9.43
N SER A 256 -7.61 -9.04 -9.64
CA SER A 256 -8.60 -9.37 -10.68
C SER A 256 -9.99 -8.73 -10.51
N ARG A 257 -10.17 -7.85 -9.54
CA ARG A 257 -11.41 -7.11 -9.27
C ARG A 257 -11.47 -5.69 -9.83
N CYS A 258 -10.41 -5.21 -10.42
CA CYS A 258 -10.32 -3.81 -10.83
C CYS A 258 -10.63 -3.57 -12.31
N TRP A 259 -11.33 -4.49 -12.96
CA TRP A 259 -11.72 -4.39 -14.38
C TRP A 259 -13.22 -4.42 -14.55
#